data_58d140ced5b37aba3c66adb1a25c0039
#
_entry.id   58d140ced5b37aba3c66adb1a25c0039
#
_cell.length_a   1.000
_cell.length_b   1.000
_cell.length_c   1.000
_cell.angle_alpha   90.00
_cell.angle_beta   90.00
_cell.angle_gamma   90.00
#
_symmetry.space_group_name_H-M   'P 1'
#
loop_
_entity.id
_entity.type
_entity.pdbx_description
1 polymer ?
#
loop_
_entity_poly.entity_id
_entity_poly.type
_entity_poly.pdbx_seq_one_letter_code
_entity_poly.pdbx_strand_id
1 'polypeptide(L)'
;MQLCIAGHNVPLTPAFDSEGKITVTKLISSLESTVAAPVGTAADWTGAGDYAKKSYAAVIQSEMSDYDDDNNKISSYVFAFDSYEFISSAYNEQSSVSNKNLTLACAERAVGAENTGISFVSKTITNESYSDAVSESSANIIRIVFMFILPIAAIAMGIYIFIRRKNA
;
A
#
# COMPACT_ATOMS: atom_id res chain seq x y z
N MET A 1 -11.74 -9.57 -3.96
CA MET A 1 -10.88 -8.95 -4.98
C MET A 1 -9.81 -8.17 -4.21
N GLN A 2 -8.53 -8.49 -4.41
CA GLN A 2 -7.45 -7.76 -3.74
C GLN A 2 -7.03 -6.59 -4.64
N LEU A 3 -6.92 -5.41 -4.07
CA LEU A 3 -6.54 -4.18 -4.78
C LEU A 3 -5.05 -3.92 -4.58
N CYS A 4 -4.31 -3.76 -5.68
CA CYS A 4 -2.95 -3.20 -5.67
C CYS A 4 -2.99 -1.79 -6.25
N ILE A 5 -2.23 -0.89 -5.65
CA ILE A 5 -2.16 0.51 -6.07
C ILE A 5 -0.71 0.88 -6.28
N ALA A 6 -0.43 1.59 -7.35
CA ALA A 6 0.82 2.29 -7.58
C ALA A 6 0.52 3.59 -8.34
N GLY A 7 1.23 4.66 -8.01
CA GLY A 7 1.24 5.89 -8.80
C GLY A 7 2.42 5.89 -9.78
N HIS A 8 2.49 6.86 -10.68
CA HIS A 8 3.62 7.07 -11.59
C HIS A 8 4.07 5.82 -12.35
N ASN A 9 3.13 5.14 -12.99
CA ASN A 9 3.37 3.87 -13.68
C ASN A 9 3.99 4.10 -15.07
N VAL A 10 5.01 3.30 -15.39
CA VAL A 10 5.56 3.19 -16.74
C VAL A 10 5.13 1.85 -17.32
N PRO A 11 4.20 1.82 -18.30
CA PRO A 11 3.65 0.57 -18.79
C PRO A 11 4.71 -0.41 -19.26
N LEU A 12 4.62 -1.65 -18.78
CA LEU A 12 5.49 -2.74 -19.23
C LEU A 12 4.87 -3.41 -20.45
N THR A 13 5.71 -3.71 -21.43
CA THR A 13 5.32 -4.47 -22.60
C THR A 13 6.31 -5.61 -22.78
N PRO A 14 5.89 -6.89 -22.61
CA PRO A 14 6.76 -8.02 -22.90
C PRO A 14 7.19 -8.00 -24.37
N ALA A 15 8.45 -8.31 -24.64
CA ALA A 15 8.95 -8.45 -26.00
C ALA A 15 8.43 -9.75 -26.66
N PHE A 16 8.15 -10.75 -25.84
CA PHE A 16 7.61 -12.05 -26.24
C PHE A 16 6.82 -12.67 -25.07
N ASP A 17 5.93 -13.61 -25.35
CA ASP A 17 5.23 -14.39 -24.34
C ASP A 17 6.00 -15.67 -23.96
N SER A 18 6.70 -16.28 -24.92
CA SER A 18 7.55 -17.45 -24.69
C SER A 18 8.66 -17.50 -25.74
N GLU A 19 9.90 -17.77 -25.28
CA GLU A 19 11.06 -17.95 -26.15
C GLU A 19 12.02 -18.97 -25.53
N GLY A 20 12.22 -20.12 -26.18
CA GLY A 20 13.05 -21.19 -25.69
C GLY A 20 12.55 -21.74 -24.34
N LYS A 21 13.39 -21.62 -23.30
CA LYS A 21 13.07 -22.04 -21.91
C LYS A 21 12.43 -20.94 -21.08
N ILE A 22 12.20 -19.76 -21.65
CA ILE A 22 11.69 -18.59 -20.95
C ILE A 22 10.21 -18.40 -21.27
N THR A 23 9.40 -18.21 -20.25
CA THR A 23 7.98 -17.85 -20.37
C THR A 23 7.71 -16.56 -19.62
N VAL A 24 6.99 -15.64 -20.24
CA VAL A 24 6.62 -14.35 -19.64
C VAL A 24 5.12 -14.32 -19.37
N THR A 25 4.78 -14.01 -18.12
CA THR A 25 3.37 -13.96 -17.66
C THR A 25 3.07 -12.58 -17.08
N LYS A 26 1.97 -11.99 -17.50
CA LYS A 26 1.45 -10.75 -16.89
C LYS A 26 0.68 -11.11 -15.62
N LEU A 27 1.19 -10.72 -14.46
CA LEU A 27 0.55 -11.00 -13.18
C LEU A 27 -0.55 -9.98 -12.86
N ILE A 28 -0.28 -8.71 -13.14
CA ILE A 28 -1.24 -7.62 -12.96
C ILE A 28 -1.27 -6.81 -14.24
N SER A 29 -2.47 -6.46 -14.66
CA SER A 29 -2.70 -5.60 -15.81
C SER A 29 -3.75 -4.54 -15.49
N SER A 30 -3.63 -3.39 -16.14
CA SER A 30 -4.63 -2.33 -16.10
C SER A 30 -5.91 -2.72 -16.84
N LEU A 31 -6.93 -1.92 -16.70
CA LEU A 31 -8.16 -2.06 -17.47
C LEU A 31 -7.90 -1.79 -18.97
N GLU A 32 -8.71 -2.38 -19.84
CA GLU A 32 -8.64 -2.16 -21.29
C GLU A 32 -8.94 -0.71 -21.71
N SER A 33 -9.59 0.05 -20.83
CA SER A 33 -9.86 1.47 -21.02
C SER A 33 -8.68 2.38 -20.71
N THR A 34 -7.56 1.83 -20.26
CA THR A 34 -6.38 2.61 -19.85
C THR A 34 -5.66 3.20 -21.05
N VAL A 35 -5.22 4.44 -20.90
CA VAL A 35 -4.39 5.15 -21.89
C VAL A 35 -3.06 5.50 -21.25
N ALA A 36 -1.97 5.23 -21.94
CA ALA A 36 -0.65 5.66 -21.51
C ALA A 36 -0.36 7.07 -22.03
N ALA A 37 -0.14 8.01 -21.10
CA ALA A 37 0.27 9.36 -21.47
C ALA A 37 1.72 9.37 -21.96
N PRO A 38 2.03 10.11 -23.04
CA PRO A 38 3.42 10.31 -23.46
C PRO A 38 4.25 11.03 -22.40
N VAL A 39 5.55 10.73 -22.39
CA VAL A 39 6.49 11.41 -21.47
C VAL A 39 6.47 12.92 -21.76
N GLY A 40 6.38 13.72 -20.70
CA GLY A 40 6.34 15.17 -20.79
C GLY A 40 4.96 15.78 -21.04
N THR A 41 3.88 14.98 -20.95
CA THR A 41 2.51 15.50 -20.96
C THR A 41 2.24 16.36 -19.74
N ALA A 42 1.47 17.44 -19.91
CA ALA A 42 1.03 18.28 -18.81
C ALA A 42 0.10 17.54 -17.83
N ALA A 43 0.05 17.99 -16.58
CA ALA A 43 -0.78 17.37 -15.54
C ALA A 43 -2.30 17.42 -15.83
N ASP A 44 -2.72 18.29 -16.72
CA ASP A 44 -4.10 18.46 -17.17
C ASP A 44 -4.45 17.62 -18.42
N TRP A 45 -3.54 16.75 -18.85
CA TRP A 45 -3.78 15.88 -19.99
C TRP A 45 -4.97 14.95 -19.76
N THR A 46 -5.97 15.04 -20.61
CA THR A 46 -7.24 14.33 -20.43
C THR A 46 -7.32 13.00 -21.19
N GLY A 47 -6.24 12.58 -21.85
CA GLY A 47 -6.25 11.38 -22.70
C GLY A 47 -7.06 11.53 -23.98
N ALA A 48 -7.47 12.75 -24.31
CA ALA A 48 -8.16 13.02 -25.56
C ALA A 48 -7.16 12.97 -26.73
N GLY A 49 -7.48 12.23 -27.78
CA GLY A 49 -6.68 12.11 -28.98
C GLY A 49 -6.49 10.67 -29.44
N ASP A 50 -5.54 10.46 -30.35
CA ASP A 50 -5.33 9.20 -31.07
C ASP A 50 -4.63 8.08 -30.27
N TYR A 51 -4.54 8.21 -28.94
CA TYR A 51 -3.91 7.19 -28.12
C TYR A 51 -4.84 5.99 -27.90
N ALA A 52 -4.37 4.83 -28.33
CA ALA A 52 -5.13 3.60 -28.21
C ALA A 52 -5.35 3.20 -26.75
N LYS A 53 -6.62 2.98 -26.42
CA LYS A 53 -6.99 2.35 -25.15
C LYS A 53 -6.62 0.89 -25.21
N LYS A 54 -5.87 0.41 -24.22
CA LYS A 54 -5.51 -1.01 -24.09
C LYS A 54 -5.13 -1.36 -22.66
N SER A 55 -5.10 -2.66 -22.37
CA SER A 55 -4.55 -3.15 -21.12
C SER A 55 -3.03 -3.14 -21.15
N TYR A 56 -2.44 -2.57 -20.14
CA TYR A 56 -0.98 -2.52 -19.93
C TYR A 56 -0.60 -3.40 -18.76
N ALA A 57 0.51 -4.10 -18.85
CA ALA A 57 1.01 -4.87 -17.73
C ALA A 57 1.67 -3.95 -16.70
N ALA A 58 1.29 -4.13 -15.44
CA ALA A 58 1.86 -3.44 -14.29
C ALA A 58 2.91 -4.31 -13.59
N VAL A 59 2.69 -5.63 -13.54
CA VAL A 59 3.65 -6.59 -12.98
C VAL A 59 3.79 -7.75 -13.94
N ILE A 60 5.02 -8.07 -14.28
CA ILE A 60 5.39 -9.17 -15.19
C ILE A 60 6.32 -10.13 -14.46
N GLN A 61 6.06 -11.42 -14.62
CA GLN A 61 6.96 -12.51 -14.23
C GLN A 61 7.60 -13.10 -15.48
N SER A 62 8.91 -13.25 -15.46
CA SER A 62 9.65 -14.10 -16.40
C SER A 62 10.13 -15.33 -15.65
N GLU A 63 9.78 -16.50 -16.14
CA GLU A 63 10.22 -17.81 -15.61
C GLU A 63 11.13 -18.46 -16.63
N MET A 64 12.33 -18.81 -16.23
CA MET A 64 13.21 -19.69 -16.97
C MET A 64 13.19 -21.06 -16.31
N SER A 65 12.79 -22.11 -17.05
CA SER A 65 12.71 -23.48 -16.56
C SER A 65 13.80 -24.37 -17.20
N ASP A 66 14.44 -25.17 -16.36
CA ASP A 66 15.40 -26.15 -16.78
C ASP A 66 15.27 -27.43 -15.92
N TYR A 67 16.10 -28.43 -16.19
CA TYR A 67 16.17 -29.66 -15.41
C TYR A 67 17.60 -29.84 -14.93
N ASP A 68 17.77 -30.29 -13.71
CA ASP A 68 19.06 -30.69 -13.16
C ASP A 68 19.50 -32.08 -13.65
N ASP A 69 20.67 -32.53 -13.23
CA ASP A 69 21.22 -33.82 -13.60
C ASP A 69 20.39 -35.01 -13.09
N ASP A 70 19.57 -34.79 -12.06
CA ASP A 70 18.64 -35.76 -11.46
C ASP A 70 17.24 -35.70 -12.08
N ASN A 71 17.07 -34.89 -13.15
CA ASN A 71 15.82 -34.68 -13.86
C ASN A 71 14.72 -33.99 -13.01
N ASN A 72 15.09 -33.21 -11.96
CA ASN A 72 14.17 -32.36 -11.25
C ASN A 72 14.05 -31.00 -11.98
N LYS A 73 12.82 -30.47 -12.08
CA LYS A 73 12.61 -29.16 -12.66
C LYS A 73 13.19 -28.08 -11.73
N ILE A 74 14.09 -27.28 -12.26
CA ILE A 74 14.58 -26.06 -11.64
C ILE A 74 14.02 -24.85 -12.38
N SER A 75 13.61 -23.85 -11.63
CA SER A 75 13.05 -22.61 -12.19
C SER A 75 13.72 -21.40 -11.56
N SER A 76 14.02 -20.41 -12.37
CA SER A 76 14.45 -19.10 -11.91
C SER A 76 13.46 -18.04 -12.37
N TYR A 77 13.25 -17.02 -11.52
CA TYR A 77 12.23 -16.02 -11.72
C TYR A 77 12.81 -14.62 -11.71
N VAL A 78 12.28 -13.78 -12.60
CA VAL A 78 12.51 -12.35 -12.60
C VAL A 78 11.16 -11.67 -12.57
N PHE A 79 10.98 -10.72 -11.64
CA PHE A 79 9.77 -9.91 -11.54
C PHE A 79 10.09 -8.48 -11.93
N ALA A 80 9.31 -7.91 -12.83
CA ALA A 80 9.37 -6.52 -13.21
C ALA A 80 8.08 -5.81 -12.76
N PHE A 81 8.24 -4.66 -12.10
CA PHE A 81 7.16 -3.79 -11.65
C PHE A 81 7.20 -2.48 -12.44
N ASP A 82 6.06 -1.97 -12.82
CA ASP A 82 5.93 -0.72 -13.58
C ASP A 82 6.18 0.54 -12.73
N SER A 83 6.18 0.39 -11.41
CA SER A 83 6.43 1.46 -10.45
C SER A 83 7.17 0.95 -9.22
N TYR A 84 8.12 1.74 -8.71
CA TYR A 84 8.80 1.48 -7.43
C TYR A 84 7.84 1.54 -6.23
N GLU A 85 6.70 2.18 -6.40
CA GLU A 85 5.72 2.35 -5.33
C GLU A 85 5.08 1.03 -4.89
N PHE A 86 5.12 -0.02 -5.73
CA PHE A 86 4.69 -1.36 -5.33
C PHE A 86 5.44 -1.88 -4.10
N ILE A 87 6.70 -1.48 -3.92
CA ILE A 87 7.57 -1.90 -2.80
C ILE A 87 7.78 -0.80 -1.76
N SER A 88 7.20 0.39 -1.96
CA SER A 88 7.35 1.50 -1.02
C SER A 88 6.57 1.27 0.27
N SER A 89 7.08 1.78 1.39
CA SER A 89 6.38 1.73 2.68
C SER A 89 5.04 2.45 2.65
N ALA A 90 4.91 3.51 1.85
CA ALA A 90 3.69 4.29 1.72
C ALA A 90 2.45 3.45 1.36
N TYR A 91 2.64 2.41 0.52
CA TYR A 91 1.56 1.50 0.13
C TYR A 91 1.63 0.14 0.83
N ASN A 92 2.83 -0.34 1.19
CA ASN A 92 2.98 -1.63 1.84
C ASN A 92 2.45 -1.66 3.28
N GLU A 93 2.35 -0.50 3.93
CA GLU A 93 1.80 -0.36 5.29
C GLU A 93 0.29 -0.13 5.30
N GLN A 94 -0.35 0.10 4.15
CA GLN A 94 -1.78 0.29 4.06
C GLN A 94 -2.51 -1.06 4.05
N SER A 95 -3.38 -1.28 5.04
CA SER A 95 -4.17 -2.52 5.14
C SER A 95 -5.23 -2.67 4.05
N SER A 96 -5.60 -1.57 3.38
CA SER A 96 -6.61 -1.56 2.30
C SER A 96 -6.09 -2.06 0.96
N VAL A 97 -4.77 -2.20 0.80
CA VAL A 97 -4.14 -2.64 -0.44
C VAL A 97 -3.28 -3.88 -0.21
N SER A 98 -3.07 -4.64 -1.27
CA SER A 98 -2.37 -5.94 -1.22
C SER A 98 -0.95 -5.89 -1.79
N ASN A 99 -0.36 -4.71 -1.93
CA ASN A 99 0.99 -4.55 -2.48
C ASN A 99 2.02 -5.39 -1.72
N LYS A 100 1.98 -5.34 -0.38
CA LYS A 100 2.86 -6.13 0.48
C LYS A 100 2.72 -7.63 0.23
N ASN A 101 1.49 -8.13 0.13
CA ASN A 101 1.23 -9.56 -0.09
C ASN A 101 1.73 -10.00 -1.47
N LEU A 102 1.54 -9.16 -2.49
CA LEU A 102 2.06 -9.41 -3.84
C LEU A 102 3.58 -9.47 -3.86
N THR A 103 4.24 -8.47 -3.27
CA THR A 103 5.71 -8.39 -3.24
C THR A 103 6.30 -9.59 -2.48
N LEU A 104 5.69 -9.96 -1.36
CA LEU A 104 6.09 -11.12 -0.58
C LEU A 104 5.92 -12.42 -1.38
N ALA A 105 4.78 -12.62 -2.03
CA ALA A 105 4.53 -13.80 -2.87
C ALA A 105 5.53 -13.89 -4.05
N CYS A 106 5.90 -12.77 -4.65
CA CYS A 106 6.96 -12.74 -5.67
C CYS A 106 8.31 -13.16 -5.09
N ALA A 107 8.66 -12.68 -3.89
CA ALA A 107 9.91 -13.04 -3.21
C ALA A 107 9.92 -14.53 -2.81
N GLU A 108 8.83 -15.04 -2.24
CA GLU A 108 8.68 -16.46 -1.87
C GLU A 108 8.86 -17.37 -3.10
N ARG A 109 8.22 -16.99 -4.20
CA ARG A 109 8.35 -17.73 -5.46
C ARG A 109 9.78 -17.67 -6.01
N ALA A 110 10.45 -16.54 -5.94
CA ALA A 110 11.82 -16.37 -6.41
C ALA A 110 12.83 -17.25 -5.67
N VAL A 111 12.63 -17.46 -4.37
CA VAL A 111 13.52 -18.29 -3.52
C VAL A 111 13.06 -19.74 -3.40
N GLY A 112 11.97 -20.12 -4.06
CA GLY A 112 11.40 -21.47 -3.96
C GLY A 112 10.78 -21.78 -2.58
N ALA A 113 10.47 -20.78 -1.80
CA ALA A 113 9.93 -20.93 -0.44
C ALA A 113 8.50 -21.52 -0.43
N GLU A 114 7.80 -21.50 -1.55
CA GLU A 114 6.47 -22.13 -1.70
C GLU A 114 6.46 -23.61 -1.28
N ASN A 115 7.59 -24.28 -1.41
CA ASN A 115 7.73 -25.70 -1.09
C ASN A 115 8.38 -25.97 0.28
N THR A 116 8.84 -24.94 1.00
CA THR A 116 9.58 -25.13 2.27
C THR A 116 8.67 -25.19 3.48
N GLY A 117 7.36 -25.01 3.32
CA GLY A 117 6.41 -24.96 4.44
C GLY A 117 6.60 -23.76 5.38
N ILE A 118 7.46 -22.82 5.01
CA ILE A 118 7.62 -21.56 5.72
C ILE A 118 6.44 -20.67 5.35
N SER A 119 5.40 -20.70 6.17
CA SER A 119 4.29 -19.78 6.07
C SER A 119 4.67 -18.47 6.74
N PHE A 120 4.88 -17.42 5.98
CA PHE A 120 4.95 -16.07 6.54
C PHE A 120 3.54 -15.62 6.90
N VAL A 121 3.19 -15.81 8.16
CA VAL A 121 1.96 -15.21 8.71
C VAL A 121 2.17 -13.69 8.67
N SER A 122 1.58 -13.05 7.69
CA SER A 122 1.50 -11.59 7.66
C SER A 122 0.79 -11.13 8.93
N LYS A 123 1.54 -10.65 9.91
CA LYS A 123 0.94 -9.99 11.06
C LYS A 123 0.39 -8.66 10.53
N THR A 124 -0.91 -8.61 10.42
CA THR A 124 -1.61 -7.34 10.13
C THR A 124 -1.25 -6.40 11.27
N ILE A 125 -0.39 -5.43 10.99
CA ILE A 125 -0.22 -4.30 11.90
C ILE A 125 -1.51 -3.51 11.71
N THR A 126 -2.50 -3.76 12.56
CA THR A 126 -3.60 -2.84 12.73
C THR A 126 -2.96 -1.58 13.28
N ASN A 127 -2.73 -0.60 12.42
CA ASN A 127 -2.63 0.77 12.85
C ASN A 127 -4.00 1.08 13.44
N GLU A 128 -4.16 0.82 14.73
CA GLU A 128 -5.23 1.40 15.48
C GLU A 128 -4.96 2.90 15.43
N SER A 129 -5.58 3.53 14.45
CA SER A 129 -5.62 4.98 14.39
C SER A 129 -6.22 5.42 15.73
N TYR A 130 -5.51 6.22 16.50
CA TYR A 130 -6.01 6.78 17.76
C TYR A 130 -7.36 7.50 17.57
N SER A 131 -7.75 7.81 16.34
CA SER A 131 -9.05 8.36 16.00
C SER A 131 -10.22 7.39 16.28
N ASP A 132 -9.99 6.08 16.23
CA ASP A 132 -11.05 5.09 16.50
C ASP A 132 -11.18 4.76 17.99
N ALA A 133 -10.14 5.02 18.79
CA ALA A 133 -10.12 4.76 20.22
C ALA A 133 -10.90 5.81 21.05
N VAL A 134 -11.12 6.99 20.50
CA VAL A 134 -11.82 8.08 21.19
C VAL A 134 -13.05 8.48 20.39
N SER A 135 -14.25 8.12 20.89
CA SER A 135 -15.47 8.58 20.23
C SER A 135 -15.53 10.11 20.24
N GLU A 136 -16.13 10.69 19.21
CA GLU A 136 -16.30 12.15 19.09
C GLU A 136 -16.96 12.76 20.34
N SER A 137 -17.90 12.04 20.94
CA SER A 137 -18.54 12.41 22.19
C SER A 137 -17.55 12.48 23.35
N SER A 138 -16.65 11.52 23.49
CA SER A 138 -15.63 11.50 24.54
C SER A 138 -14.61 12.62 24.37
N ALA A 139 -14.20 12.88 23.13
CA ALA A 139 -13.30 13.99 22.82
C ALA A 139 -13.93 15.35 23.17
N ASN A 140 -15.21 15.54 22.90
CA ASN A 140 -15.95 16.76 23.24
C ASN A 140 -16.10 16.94 24.75
N ILE A 141 -16.36 15.88 25.51
CA ILE A 141 -16.42 15.93 26.98
C ILE A 141 -15.07 16.37 27.56
N ILE A 142 -13.98 15.75 27.12
CA ILE A 142 -12.63 16.11 27.57
C ILE A 142 -12.33 17.58 27.25
N ARG A 143 -12.68 18.04 26.06
CA ARG A 143 -12.51 19.43 25.64
C ARG A 143 -13.28 20.39 26.54
N ILE A 144 -14.53 20.10 26.88
CA ILE A 144 -15.38 20.94 27.77
C ILE A 144 -14.76 20.97 29.17
N VAL A 145 -14.33 19.85 29.71
CA VAL A 145 -13.72 19.79 31.05
C VAL A 145 -12.47 20.65 31.14
N PHE A 146 -11.55 20.49 30.20
CA PHE A 146 -10.29 21.23 30.23
C PHE A 146 -10.44 22.71 29.86
N MET A 147 -11.33 23.04 28.93
CA MET A 147 -11.45 24.40 28.43
C MET A 147 -12.34 25.30 29.31
N PHE A 148 -13.32 24.73 30.01
CA PHE A 148 -14.28 25.50 30.78
C PHE A 148 -14.31 25.16 32.28
N ILE A 149 -14.47 23.89 32.63
CA ILE A 149 -14.69 23.50 34.04
C ILE A 149 -13.42 23.76 34.87
N LEU A 150 -12.27 23.41 34.40
CA LEU A 150 -11.02 23.56 35.13
C LEU A 150 -10.64 25.04 35.36
N PRO A 151 -10.71 25.95 34.39
CA PRO A 151 -10.46 27.37 34.61
C PRO A 151 -11.50 28.01 35.54
N ILE A 152 -12.79 27.67 35.39
CA ILE A 152 -13.87 28.22 36.29
C ILE A 152 -13.65 27.78 37.74
N ALA A 153 -13.29 26.50 37.95
CA ALA A 153 -12.97 26.00 39.29
C ALA A 153 -11.76 26.71 39.90
N ALA A 154 -10.74 27.00 39.12
CA ALA A 154 -9.56 27.73 39.57
C ALA A 154 -9.90 29.17 39.98
N ILE A 155 -10.73 29.87 39.19
CA ILE A 155 -11.21 31.22 39.49
C ILE A 155 -12.08 31.21 40.76
N ALA A 156 -13.03 30.27 40.87
CA ALA A 156 -13.89 30.16 42.04
C ALA A 156 -13.09 29.92 43.32
N MET A 157 -12.06 29.06 43.26
CA MET A 157 -11.17 28.79 44.37
C MET A 157 -10.35 30.06 44.75
N GLY A 158 -9.87 30.80 43.77
CA GLY A 158 -9.17 32.05 43.98
C GLY A 158 -10.07 33.12 44.69
N ILE A 159 -11.32 33.27 44.27
CA ILE A 159 -12.29 34.16 44.88
C ILE A 159 -12.61 33.70 46.30
N TYR A 160 -12.82 32.41 46.52
CA TYR A 160 -13.07 31.84 47.85
C TYR A 160 -11.94 32.17 48.85
N ILE A 161 -10.69 31.94 48.43
CA ILE A 161 -9.52 32.23 49.25
C ILE A 161 -9.41 33.73 49.53
N PHE A 162 -9.68 34.58 48.55
CA PHE A 162 -9.64 36.02 48.69
C PHE A 162 -10.67 36.51 49.71
N ILE A 163 -11.93 36.05 49.63
CA ILE A 163 -13.00 36.43 50.56
C ILE A 163 -12.66 35.96 51.99
N ARG A 164 -12.18 34.70 52.13
CA ARG A 164 -11.81 34.18 53.44
C ARG A 164 -10.69 34.99 54.09
N ARG A 165 -9.72 35.41 53.31
CA ARG A 165 -8.58 36.22 53.81
C ARG A 165 -8.98 37.64 54.17
N LYS A 166 -9.99 38.21 53.52
CA LYS A 166 -10.49 39.55 53.82
C LYS A 166 -11.31 39.58 55.09
N ASN A 167 -11.96 38.47 55.45
CA ASN A 167 -12.86 38.37 56.62
C ASN A 167 -12.20 37.70 57.84
N ALA A 168 -10.91 37.36 57.74
CA ALA A 168 -10.05 36.92 58.87
C ALA A 168 -9.20 38.06 59.34
#